data_0f876bb81f7243c1b6927b05eef3503a
#
_entry.id   0f876bb81f7243c1b6927b05eef3503a
#
_cell.length_a   1.000
_cell.length_b   1.000
_cell.length_c   1.000
_cell.angle_alpha   90.00
_cell.angle_beta   90.00
_cell.angle_gamma   90.00
#
_symmetry.space_group_name_H-M   'P 1'
#
loop_
_entity.id
_entity.type
_entity.pdbx_description
1 polymer ?
#
loop_
_entity_poly.entity_id
_entity_poly.type
_entity_poly.pdbx_seq_one_letter_code
_entity_poly.pdbx_strand_id
1 'polypeptide(L)'
;MKLMRIILLLIAAGLALTQAAFSQEGVLDSGQPKGTTPQEIIQKFTAKEKEFKNARKKCTYRQSVKMQALDGEAVTEEYQQVADVRLDDSGKKVKTIVLAPQPTMKLSPEDSEDIESRLHFTLSIDELPEYSVSYVGQQQEDDLHCYVFDVVPKQMEKNQRYFQGRIWVDDRDLQIVKMTGKSAPDLFQKKKGQNLFPKFTTYREVIGGKYWFPTYSSTDDFLHFPTGDVHIKGTVKASDYKCAP
;
A
#
# COMPACT_ATOMS: atom_id res chain seq x y z
N MET A 1 -12.39 57.36 47.09
CA MET A 1 -11.17 56.73 46.55
C MET A 1 -11.35 55.23 46.60
N LYS A 2 -11.79 54.59 45.52
CA LYS A 2 -11.95 53.12 45.41
C LYS A 2 -11.04 52.67 44.34
N LEU A 3 -10.00 51.89 44.73
CA LEU A 3 -9.06 51.19 43.84
C LEU A 3 -9.79 50.04 43.15
N MET A 4 -9.94 50.11 41.85
CA MET A 4 -10.50 49.03 41.05
C MET A 4 -9.35 48.17 40.50
N ARG A 5 -9.18 46.98 41.03
CA ARG A 5 -8.20 45.99 40.55
C ARG A 5 -8.75 45.33 39.28
N ILE A 6 -8.07 45.57 38.16
CA ILE A 6 -8.31 44.88 36.89
C ILE A 6 -7.52 43.57 36.95
N ILE A 7 -8.24 42.45 36.99
CA ILE A 7 -7.67 41.12 36.83
C ILE A 7 -7.60 40.81 35.34
N LEU A 8 -6.40 40.81 34.79
CA LEU A 8 -6.14 40.35 33.41
C LEU A 8 -6.11 38.80 33.40
N LEU A 9 -7.17 38.19 32.88
CA LEU A 9 -7.22 36.76 32.58
C LEU A 9 -6.48 36.50 31.23
N LEU A 10 -5.27 35.98 31.31
CA LEU A 10 -4.54 35.45 30.17
C LEU A 10 -5.14 34.10 29.79
N ILE A 11 -5.97 34.07 28.76
CA ILE A 11 -6.40 32.83 28.10
C ILE A 11 -5.26 32.40 27.18
N ALA A 12 -4.44 31.45 27.62
CA ALA A 12 -3.51 30.76 26.77
C ALA A 12 -4.29 29.78 25.89
N ALA A 13 -4.66 30.20 24.68
CA ALA A 13 -5.20 29.29 23.66
C ALA A 13 -4.05 28.41 23.16
N GLY A 14 -3.98 27.19 23.67
CA GLY A 14 -3.10 26.15 23.14
C GLY A 14 -3.55 25.76 21.73
N LEU A 15 -2.89 26.31 20.71
CA LEU A 15 -2.97 25.75 19.36
C LEU A 15 -2.32 24.37 19.40
N ALA A 16 -3.13 23.32 19.47
CA ALA A 16 -2.69 21.97 19.13
C ALA A 16 -2.41 21.93 17.63
N LEU A 17 -1.16 22.15 17.23
CA LEU A 17 -0.67 21.84 15.91
C LEU A 17 -0.78 20.32 15.75
N THR A 18 -1.82 19.84 15.10
CA THR A 18 -1.84 18.48 14.54
C THR A 18 -0.79 18.46 13.44
N GLN A 19 0.42 18.04 13.79
CA GLN A 19 1.42 17.69 12.80
C GLN A 19 0.85 16.51 12.04
N ALA A 20 0.51 16.72 10.77
CA ALA A 20 0.35 15.62 9.85
C ALA A 20 1.70 14.90 9.83
N ALA A 21 1.76 13.69 10.38
CA ALA A 21 2.93 12.85 10.31
C ALA A 21 3.11 12.46 8.84
N PHE A 22 3.91 13.25 8.12
CA PHE A 22 4.46 12.81 6.85
C PHE A 22 5.51 11.76 7.18
N SER A 23 5.38 10.56 6.62
CA SER A 23 6.42 9.56 6.61
C SER A 23 7.74 10.24 6.18
N GLN A 24 8.74 10.21 7.04
CA GLN A 24 10.01 10.87 6.79
C GLN A 24 10.96 9.86 6.15
N GLU A 25 10.97 9.87 4.81
CA GLU A 25 11.94 9.08 4.06
C GLU A 25 13.35 9.65 4.25
N GLY A 26 14.26 8.82 4.73
CA GLY A 26 15.68 9.14 4.80
C GLY A 26 16.34 9.14 3.42
N VAL A 27 17.60 9.58 3.35
CA VAL A 27 18.41 9.50 2.14
C VAL A 27 18.73 8.03 1.83
N LEU A 28 18.58 7.62 0.57
CA LEU A 28 18.95 6.28 0.12
C LEU A 28 20.49 6.14 0.10
N ASP A 29 21.03 5.20 0.89
CA ASP A 29 22.42 4.78 0.86
C ASP A 29 22.58 3.57 -0.07
N SER A 30 23.24 3.74 -1.19
CA SER A 30 23.51 2.69 -2.18
C SER A 30 24.65 1.72 -1.80
N GLY A 31 25.22 1.88 -0.61
CA GLY A 31 26.26 0.98 -0.09
C GLY A 31 25.75 -0.47 0.08
N GLN A 32 26.69 -1.41 0.03
CA GLN A 32 26.36 -2.84 0.26
C GLN A 32 25.95 -3.09 1.72
N PRO A 33 25.03 -4.02 1.98
CA PRO A 33 24.63 -4.35 3.33
C PRO A 33 25.82 -4.93 4.12
N LYS A 34 25.95 -4.54 5.41
CA LYS A 34 27.04 -5.03 6.27
C LYS A 34 26.68 -6.37 6.87
N GLY A 35 27.61 -7.33 6.83
CA GLY A 35 27.48 -8.63 7.50
C GLY A 35 26.50 -9.61 6.82
N THR A 36 25.98 -9.27 5.66
CA THR A 36 25.08 -10.13 4.87
C THR A 36 25.18 -9.75 3.39
N THR A 37 24.56 -10.52 2.52
CA THR A 37 24.51 -10.26 1.09
C THR A 37 23.07 -9.96 0.63
N PRO A 38 22.87 -9.20 -0.46
CA PRO A 38 21.56 -9.00 -1.03
C PRO A 38 20.81 -10.31 -1.28
N GLN A 39 21.50 -11.33 -1.75
CA GLN A 39 20.94 -12.66 -2.00
C GLN A 39 20.40 -13.33 -0.73
N GLU A 40 21.16 -13.26 0.36
CA GLU A 40 20.72 -13.83 1.65
C GLU A 40 19.51 -13.06 2.20
N ILE A 41 19.47 -11.74 2.04
CA ILE A 41 18.31 -10.93 2.43
C ILE A 41 17.08 -11.35 1.63
N ILE A 42 17.21 -11.47 0.28
CA ILE A 42 16.12 -11.91 -0.59
C ILE A 42 15.59 -13.29 -0.16
N GLN A 43 16.44 -14.26 0.09
CA GLN A 43 16.02 -15.58 0.52
C GLN A 43 15.28 -15.56 1.86
N LYS A 44 15.76 -14.76 2.81
CA LYS A 44 15.17 -14.66 4.14
C LYS A 44 13.82 -13.96 4.12
N PHE A 45 13.71 -12.78 3.47
CA PHE A 45 12.44 -12.07 3.45
C PHE A 45 11.38 -12.79 2.62
N THR A 46 11.72 -13.45 1.51
CA THR A 46 10.76 -14.21 0.71
C THR A 46 10.25 -15.47 1.45
N ALA A 47 11.08 -16.07 2.29
CA ALA A 47 10.64 -17.12 3.22
C ALA A 47 9.65 -16.58 4.25
N LYS A 48 9.92 -15.39 4.84
CA LYS A 48 9.01 -14.70 5.75
C LYS A 48 7.69 -14.31 5.09
N GLU A 49 7.72 -13.83 3.86
CA GLU A 49 6.51 -13.54 3.07
C GLU A 49 5.66 -14.81 2.82
N LYS A 50 6.27 -15.98 2.67
CA LYS A 50 5.53 -17.25 2.61
C LYS A 50 4.84 -17.59 3.94
N GLU A 51 5.53 -17.41 5.07
CA GLU A 51 4.94 -17.58 6.40
C GLU A 51 3.76 -16.61 6.60
N PHE A 52 3.95 -15.33 6.27
CA PHE A 52 2.90 -14.30 6.33
C PHE A 52 1.70 -14.64 5.44
N LYS A 53 1.93 -15.05 4.18
CA LYS A 53 0.87 -15.46 3.24
C LYS A 53 0.00 -16.58 3.81
N ASN A 54 0.60 -17.54 4.51
CA ASN A 54 -0.13 -18.63 5.17
C ASN A 54 -0.87 -18.15 6.43
N ALA A 55 -0.24 -17.33 7.26
CA ALA A 55 -0.87 -16.79 8.46
C ALA A 55 -2.09 -15.93 8.14
N ARG A 56 -2.00 -15.10 7.10
CA ARG A 56 -3.08 -14.22 6.64
C ARG A 56 -4.36 -14.98 6.25
N LYS A 57 -4.26 -16.22 5.78
CA LYS A 57 -5.45 -17.04 5.44
C LYS A 57 -6.37 -17.26 6.63
N LYS A 58 -5.84 -17.18 7.84
CA LYS A 58 -6.60 -17.35 9.09
C LYS A 58 -7.17 -16.03 9.64
N CYS A 59 -7.00 -14.93 8.93
CA CYS A 59 -7.39 -13.61 9.41
C CYS A 59 -8.63 -13.09 8.71
N THR A 60 -9.42 -12.36 9.47
CA THR A 60 -10.48 -11.47 8.97
C THR A 60 -10.10 -10.03 9.20
N TYR A 61 -10.60 -9.11 8.40
CA TYR A 61 -10.34 -7.68 8.55
C TYR A 61 -11.44 -6.86 7.90
N ARG A 62 -11.54 -5.59 8.27
CA ARG A 62 -12.41 -4.61 7.61
C ARG A 62 -11.61 -3.86 6.56
N GLN A 63 -12.09 -3.82 5.33
CA GLN A 63 -11.52 -3.06 4.23
C GLN A 63 -12.41 -1.87 3.89
N SER A 64 -11.80 -0.69 3.77
CA SER A 64 -12.45 0.52 3.27
C SER A 64 -11.73 0.98 2.01
N VAL A 65 -12.46 1.09 0.91
CA VAL A 65 -11.96 1.56 -0.39
C VAL A 65 -12.62 2.89 -0.68
N LYS A 66 -11.83 3.89 -1.09
CA LYS A 66 -12.30 5.15 -1.64
C LYS A 66 -11.47 5.49 -2.87
N MET A 67 -12.13 5.70 -4.01
CA MET A 67 -11.49 6.13 -5.27
C MET A 67 -12.23 7.35 -5.81
N GLN A 68 -11.49 8.32 -6.33
CA GLN A 68 -12.02 9.56 -6.85
C GLN A 68 -11.33 9.90 -8.18
N ALA A 69 -12.12 10.35 -9.16
CA ALA A 69 -11.61 11.05 -10.31
C ALA A 69 -11.74 12.56 -10.06
N LEU A 70 -10.72 13.32 -10.45
CA LEU A 70 -10.59 14.73 -10.17
C LEU A 70 -10.46 15.53 -11.47
N ASP A 71 -11.07 16.71 -11.48
CA ASP A 71 -10.80 17.79 -12.44
C ASP A 71 -10.29 19.00 -11.64
N GLY A 72 -8.97 19.23 -11.70
CA GLY A 72 -8.28 20.09 -10.75
C GLY A 72 -8.43 19.56 -9.33
N GLU A 73 -9.04 20.34 -8.43
CA GLU A 73 -9.35 19.92 -7.05
C GLU A 73 -10.77 19.37 -6.88
N ALA A 74 -11.61 19.47 -7.89
CA ALA A 74 -13.01 19.06 -7.83
C ALA A 74 -13.14 17.55 -8.05
N VAL A 75 -13.86 16.86 -7.16
CA VAL A 75 -14.22 15.45 -7.35
C VAL A 75 -15.35 15.37 -8.38
N THR A 76 -15.10 14.70 -9.50
CA THR A 76 -16.08 14.50 -10.58
C THR A 76 -16.79 13.17 -10.47
N GLU A 77 -16.07 12.12 -10.03
CA GLU A 77 -16.61 10.79 -9.80
C GLU A 77 -16.04 10.18 -8.54
N GLU A 78 -16.83 9.35 -7.86
CA GLU A 78 -16.41 8.68 -6.64
C GLU A 78 -16.95 7.25 -6.57
N TYR A 79 -16.10 6.36 -6.05
CA TYR A 79 -16.45 5.01 -5.60
C TYR A 79 -16.04 4.84 -4.15
N GLN A 80 -16.96 4.32 -3.31
CA GLN A 80 -16.69 4.02 -1.91
C GLN A 80 -17.30 2.66 -1.53
N GLN A 81 -16.56 1.86 -0.79
CA GLN A 81 -17.04 0.60 -0.24
C GLN A 81 -16.37 0.29 1.08
N VAL A 82 -17.14 -0.22 2.04
CA VAL A 82 -16.63 -0.84 3.27
C VAL A 82 -17.14 -2.27 3.33
N ALA A 83 -16.24 -3.22 3.56
CA ALA A 83 -16.57 -4.64 3.64
C ALA A 83 -15.77 -5.33 4.74
N ASP A 84 -16.37 -6.33 5.37
CA ASP A 84 -15.66 -7.32 6.17
C ASP A 84 -15.17 -8.43 5.24
N VAL A 85 -13.86 -8.70 5.31
CA VAL A 85 -13.14 -9.59 4.38
C VAL A 85 -12.59 -10.79 5.15
N ARG A 86 -12.74 -11.97 4.56
CA ARG A 86 -12.04 -13.20 4.96
C ARG A 86 -11.52 -13.90 3.72
N LEU A 87 -10.55 -14.78 3.89
CA LEU A 87 -10.18 -15.73 2.86
C LEU A 87 -10.88 -17.06 3.12
N ASP A 88 -11.35 -17.73 2.07
CA ASP A 88 -11.82 -19.10 2.17
C ASP A 88 -10.65 -20.10 2.15
N ASP A 89 -10.92 -21.39 2.24
CA ASP A 89 -9.89 -22.43 2.28
C ASP A 89 -9.03 -22.48 1.02
N SER A 90 -9.55 -22.01 -0.10
CA SER A 90 -8.80 -21.87 -1.36
C SER A 90 -7.91 -20.61 -1.40
N GLY A 91 -8.07 -19.70 -0.43
CA GLY A 91 -7.41 -18.39 -0.40
C GLY A 91 -8.13 -17.31 -1.20
N LYS A 92 -9.35 -17.58 -1.67
CA LYS A 92 -10.20 -16.61 -2.35
C LYS A 92 -10.84 -15.67 -1.34
N LYS A 93 -10.92 -14.39 -1.69
CA LYS A 93 -11.62 -13.38 -0.87
C LYS A 93 -13.13 -13.61 -0.86
N VAL A 94 -13.69 -13.59 0.33
CA VAL A 94 -15.14 -13.53 0.58
C VAL A 94 -15.41 -12.22 1.31
N LYS A 95 -16.30 -11.40 0.75
CA LYS A 95 -16.65 -10.07 1.27
C LYS A 95 -18.09 -10.04 1.76
N THR A 96 -18.30 -9.43 2.91
CA THR A 96 -19.61 -9.02 3.41
C THR A 96 -19.66 -7.50 3.39
N ILE A 97 -20.50 -6.93 2.52
CA ILE A 97 -20.61 -5.47 2.37
C ILE A 97 -21.25 -4.87 3.61
N VAL A 98 -20.59 -3.90 4.21
CA VAL A 98 -21.05 -3.10 5.36
C VAL A 98 -21.63 -1.76 4.90
N LEU A 99 -20.96 -1.11 3.93
CA LEU A 99 -21.39 0.16 3.36
C LEU A 99 -20.96 0.22 1.90
N ALA A 100 -21.88 0.55 1.01
CA ALA A 100 -21.61 0.83 -0.40
C ALA A 100 -22.60 1.89 -0.90
N PRO A 101 -22.30 3.18 -0.76
CA PRO A 101 -23.09 4.25 -1.35
C PRO A 101 -23.18 4.07 -2.86
N GLN A 102 -24.24 4.62 -3.49
CA GLN A 102 -24.39 4.59 -4.92
C GLN A 102 -23.17 5.28 -5.58
N PRO A 103 -22.34 4.55 -6.35
CA PRO A 103 -21.14 5.14 -6.94
C PRO A 103 -21.51 6.02 -8.15
N THR A 104 -20.75 7.09 -8.32
CA THR A 104 -20.74 7.87 -9.57
C THR A 104 -19.65 7.37 -10.52
N MET A 105 -18.54 6.87 -9.98
CA MET A 105 -17.48 6.22 -10.74
C MET A 105 -17.89 4.79 -11.11
N LYS A 106 -17.80 4.47 -12.39
CA LYS A 106 -18.07 3.12 -12.90
C LYS A 106 -16.76 2.32 -12.93
N LEU A 107 -16.67 1.34 -12.05
CA LEU A 107 -15.57 0.36 -12.03
C LEU A 107 -16.07 -0.97 -12.61
N SER A 108 -15.26 -1.59 -13.46
CA SER A 108 -15.48 -2.99 -13.84
C SER A 108 -15.17 -3.92 -12.65
N PRO A 109 -15.64 -5.17 -12.66
CA PRO A 109 -15.25 -6.16 -11.65
C PRO A 109 -13.73 -6.34 -11.57
N GLU A 110 -13.04 -6.29 -12.70
CA GLU A 110 -11.59 -6.40 -12.82
C GLU A 110 -10.89 -5.19 -12.18
N ASP A 111 -11.40 -3.97 -12.42
CA ASP A 111 -10.86 -2.76 -11.79
C ASP A 111 -11.01 -2.81 -10.26
N SER A 112 -12.17 -3.26 -9.78
CA SER A 112 -12.43 -3.42 -8.35
C SER A 112 -11.48 -4.43 -7.72
N GLU A 113 -11.26 -5.57 -8.37
CA GLU A 113 -10.32 -6.58 -7.90
C GLU A 113 -8.89 -6.07 -7.89
N ASP A 114 -8.47 -5.31 -8.92
CA ASP A 114 -7.15 -4.71 -9.00
C ASP A 114 -6.90 -3.70 -7.88
N ILE A 115 -7.87 -2.81 -7.62
CA ILE A 115 -7.80 -1.85 -6.53
C ILE A 115 -7.63 -2.57 -5.19
N GLU A 116 -8.37 -3.64 -4.97
CA GLU A 116 -8.35 -4.41 -3.74
C GLU A 116 -7.11 -5.30 -3.61
N SER A 117 -6.52 -5.76 -4.70
CA SER A 117 -5.34 -6.62 -4.69
C SER A 117 -4.07 -5.88 -4.26
N ARG A 118 -4.03 -4.54 -4.37
CA ARG A 118 -2.88 -3.71 -4.00
C ARG A 118 -2.43 -3.88 -2.56
N LEU A 119 -3.36 -4.15 -1.64
CA LEU A 119 -3.03 -4.47 -0.26
C LEU A 119 -2.44 -5.87 -0.07
N HIS A 120 -2.50 -6.71 -1.10
CA HIS A 120 -2.25 -8.15 -0.93
C HIS A 120 -1.01 -8.66 -1.65
N PHE A 121 -0.27 -7.78 -2.34
CA PHE A 121 0.98 -8.22 -2.95
C PHE A 121 1.91 -8.78 -1.87
N THR A 122 2.40 -9.97 -2.14
CA THR A 122 3.44 -10.66 -1.38
C THR A 122 4.48 -11.13 -2.37
N LEU A 123 5.74 -11.15 -1.98
CA LEU A 123 6.80 -11.76 -2.77
C LEU A 123 7.35 -12.94 -1.99
N SER A 124 6.61 -14.05 -2.02
CA SER A 124 7.03 -15.27 -1.35
C SER A 124 8.11 -15.99 -2.14
N ILE A 125 8.82 -16.92 -1.48
CA ILE A 125 9.87 -17.73 -2.13
C ILE A 125 9.33 -18.56 -3.29
N ASP A 126 8.04 -18.91 -3.28
CA ASP A 126 7.39 -19.64 -4.36
C ASP A 126 7.18 -18.77 -5.61
N GLU A 127 7.00 -17.44 -5.41
CA GLU A 127 6.79 -16.45 -6.47
C GLU A 127 8.11 -15.83 -6.97
N LEU A 128 9.17 -15.93 -6.17
CA LEU A 128 10.48 -15.36 -6.49
C LEU A 128 11.03 -15.75 -7.89
N PRO A 129 10.81 -16.98 -8.41
CA PRO A 129 11.26 -17.34 -9.77
C PRO A 129 10.64 -16.47 -10.87
N GLU A 130 9.46 -15.89 -10.66
CA GLU A 130 8.76 -15.06 -11.63
C GLU A 130 9.31 -13.63 -11.70
N TYR A 131 10.10 -13.21 -10.70
CA TYR A 131 10.59 -11.85 -10.56
C TYR A 131 12.11 -11.74 -10.64
N SER A 132 12.56 -10.60 -11.17
CA SER A 132 13.91 -10.07 -10.98
C SER A 132 13.86 -9.12 -9.78
N VAL A 133 14.68 -9.40 -8.77
CA VAL A 133 14.79 -8.60 -7.54
C VAL A 133 16.18 -8.04 -7.47
N SER A 134 16.33 -6.73 -7.53
CA SER A 134 17.61 -6.03 -7.55
C SER A 134 17.75 -5.17 -6.30
N TYR A 135 18.84 -5.35 -5.58
CA TYR A 135 19.17 -4.51 -4.44
C TYR A 135 19.52 -3.08 -4.89
N VAL A 136 18.94 -2.10 -4.21
CA VAL A 136 19.11 -0.67 -4.52
C VAL A 136 19.96 0.03 -3.46
N GLY A 137 19.80 -0.37 -2.20
CA GLY A 137 20.48 0.26 -1.08
C GLY A 137 19.77 0.06 0.24
N GLN A 138 20.06 0.94 1.20
CA GLN A 138 19.41 1.03 2.49
C GLN A 138 18.80 2.41 2.67
N GLN A 139 17.67 2.48 3.36
CA GLN A 139 16.95 3.72 3.60
C GLN A 139 16.25 3.68 4.95
N GLN A 140 16.24 4.80 5.65
CA GLN A 140 15.39 4.97 6.81
C GLN A 140 13.97 5.32 6.33
N GLU A 141 12.99 4.61 6.88
CA GLU A 141 11.57 4.82 6.66
C GLU A 141 10.92 5.00 8.03
N ASP A 142 10.59 6.22 8.39
CA ASP A 142 10.23 6.63 9.77
C ASP A 142 11.33 6.20 10.77
N ASP A 143 11.02 5.31 11.71
CA ASP A 143 11.95 4.76 12.70
C ASP A 143 12.55 3.40 12.30
N LEU A 144 12.26 2.91 11.09
CA LEU A 144 12.75 1.64 10.56
C LEU A 144 13.97 1.85 9.67
N HIS A 145 14.94 0.95 9.78
CA HIS A 145 16.04 0.81 8.82
C HIS A 145 15.68 -0.31 7.84
N CYS A 146 15.63 0.02 6.54
CA CYS A 146 15.15 -0.88 5.52
C CYS A 146 16.20 -1.17 4.46
N TYR A 147 16.25 -2.42 4.01
CA TYR A 147 16.83 -2.78 2.73
C TYR A 147 15.84 -2.47 1.62
N VAL A 148 16.32 -1.87 0.53
CA VAL A 148 15.50 -1.42 -0.59
C VAL A 148 15.79 -2.27 -1.82
N PHE A 149 14.73 -2.78 -2.45
CA PHE A 149 14.82 -3.60 -3.65
C PHE A 149 13.87 -3.10 -4.73
N ASP A 150 14.33 -3.11 -5.98
CA ASP A 150 13.46 -3.01 -7.13
C ASP A 150 13.00 -4.42 -7.57
N VAL A 151 11.71 -4.54 -7.85
CA VAL A 151 11.04 -5.78 -8.21
C VAL A 151 10.40 -5.62 -9.58
N VAL A 152 10.76 -6.48 -10.53
CA VAL A 152 10.27 -6.46 -11.90
C VAL A 152 9.92 -7.88 -12.34
N PRO A 153 8.76 -8.15 -12.95
CA PRO A 153 8.45 -9.46 -13.49
C PRO A 153 9.42 -9.82 -14.62
N LYS A 154 9.93 -11.05 -14.62
CA LYS A 154 10.84 -11.55 -15.69
C LYS A 154 10.13 -11.78 -17.01
N GLN A 155 8.91 -12.28 -16.92
CA GLN A 155 8.03 -12.52 -18.05
C GLN A 155 6.61 -12.13 -17.64
N MET A 156 5.80 -11.76 -18.62
CA MET A 156 4.41 -11.38 -18.39
C MET A 156 3.52 -12.32 -19.20
N GLU A 157 2.79 -13.16 -18.50
CA GLU A 157 1.81 -14.05 -19.11
C GLU A 157 0.51 -13.32 -19.41
N LYS A 158 -0.17 -13.75 -20.47
CA LYS A 158 -1.46 -13.19 -20.84
C LYS A 158 -2.50 -13.45 -19.74
N ASN A 159 -3.24 -12.42 -19.35
CA ASN A 159 -4.27 -12.45 -18.32
C ASN A 159 -3.75 -12.66 -16.87
N GLN A 160 -2.45 -12.54 -16.64
CA GLN A 160 -1.90 -12.48 -15.29
C GLN A 160 -1.46 -11.06 -14.95
N ARG A 161 -1.62 -10.68 -13.68
CA ARG A 161 -1.17 -9.39 -13.15
C ARG A 161 0.02 -9.61 -12.25
N TYR A 162 1.03 -8.79 -12.46
CA TYR A 162 2.26 -8.81 -11.70
C TYR A 162 2.46 -7.47 -11.01
N PHE A 163 3.24 -7.45 -9.96
CA PHE A 163 3.72 -6.21 -9.35
C PHE A 163 5.01 -5.76 -10.04
N GLN A 164 5.13 -4.47 -10.29
CA GLN A 164 6.38 -3.85 -10.68
C GLN A 164 6.59 -2.60 -9.84
N GLY A 165 7.71 -2.51 -9.13
CA GLY A 165 7.98 -1.36 -8.27
C GLY A 165 9.14 -1.58 -7.31
N ARG A 166 9.07 -0.91 -6.19
CA ARG A 166 10.07 -0.91 -5.13
C ARG A 166 9.47 -1.40 -3.83
N ILE A 167 10.24 -2.17 -3.08
CA ILE A 167 9.87 -2.67 -1.75
C ILE A 167 10.93 -2.28 -0.72
N TRP A 168 10.49 -2.03 0.50
CA TRP A 168 11.31 -1.78 1.68
C TRP A 168 11.13 -2.95 2.63
N VAL A 169 12.23 -3.55 3.01
CA VAL A 169 12.30 -4.72 3.90
C VAL A 169 12.98 -4.30 5.18
N ASP A 170 12.30 -4.38 6.31
CA ASP A 170 12.88 -4.08 7.62
C ASP A 170 14.12 -4.94 7.88
N ASP A 171 15.20 -4.34 8.37
CA ASP A 171 16.49 -5.04 8.55
C ASP A 171 16.51 -6.00 9.75
N ARG A 172 15.56 -5.88 10.68
CA ARG A 172 15.42 -6.72 11.88
C ARG A 172 14.51 -7.91 11.63
N ASP A 173 13.27 -7.63 11.17
CA ASP A 173 12.24 -8.65 11.02
C ASP A 173 12.32 -9.37 9.68
N LEU A 174 13.03 -8.77 8.71
CA LEU A 174 13.13 -9.25 7.32
C LEU A 174 11.75 -9.49 6.69
N GLN A 175 10.85 -8.53 6.89
CA GLN A 175 9.52 -8.49 6.30
C GLN A 175 9.34 -7.20 5.51
N ILE A 176 8.51 -7.24 4.46
CA ILE A 176 8.17 -6.05 3.69
C ILE A 176 7.31 -5.13 4.56
N VAL A 177 7.73 -3.88 4.72
CA VAL A 177 7.02 -2.85 5.51
C VAL A 177 6.36 -1.79 4.64
N LYS A 178 6.93 -1.55 3.45
CA LYS A 178 6.40 -0.60 2.46
C LYS A 178 6.63 -1.12 1.06
N MET A 179 5.74 -0.79 0.15
CA MET A 179 5.93 -1.00 -1.28
C MET A 179 5.36 0.16 -2.08
N THR A 180 6.01 0.51 -3.18
CA THR A 180 5.54 1.51 -4.14
C THR A 180 5.68 0.95 -5.53
N GLY A 181 4.60 0.93 -6.30
CA GLY A 181 4.64 0.37 -7.65
C GLY A 181 3.27 0.36 -8.32
N LYS A 182 3.15 -0.43 -9.35
CA LYS A 182 1.91 -0.59 -10.11
C LYS A 182 1.74 -2.03 -10.59
N SER A 183 0.52 -2.36 -11.02
CA SER A 183 0.27 -3.63 -11.72
C SER A 183 0.89 -3.62 -13.11
N ALA A 184 1.46 -4.75 -13.50
CA ALA A 184 2.01 -5.01 -14.83
C ALA A 184 1.55 -6.42 -15.30
N PRO A 185 1.37 -6.68 -16.61
CA PRO A 185 1.42 -5.70 -17.67
C PRO A 185 0.23 -4.75 -17.57
N ASP A 186 0.38 -3.59 -18.16
CA ASP A 186 -0.75 -2.79 -18.52
C ASP A 186 -1.43 -3.50 -19.71
N LEU A 187 -2.40 -4.36 -19.42
CA LEU A 187 -3.06 -5.25 -20.41
C LEU A 187 -3.71 -4.49 -21.56
N PHE A 188 -3.93 -3.19 -21.37
CA PHE A 188 -4.57 -2.31 -22.34
C PHE A 188 -3.59 -1.38 -23.04
N GLN A 189 -2.31 -1.43 -22.72
CA GLN A 189 -1.26 -0.69 -23.43
C GLN A 189 -1.08 -1.20 -24.87
N LYS A 190 -2.07 -0.94 -25.70
CA LYS A 190 -1.96 -1.15 -27.16
C LYS A 190 -1.09 -0.07 -27.82
N LYS A 191 -0.80 1.03 -27.12
CA LYS A 191 0.00 2.15 -27.64
C LYS A 191 1.02 2.60 -26.60
N LYS A 192 2.23 2.87 -27.08
CA LYS A 192 3.33 3.41 -26.28
C LYS A 192 2.89 4.74 -25.62
N GLY A 193 3.05 4.86 -24.30
CA GLY A 193 2.69 6.08 -23.56
C GLY A 193 1.35 6.08 -22.83
N GLN A 194 0.57 4.98 -22.89
CA GLN A 194 -0.62 4.84 -22.05
C GLN A 194 -0.23 4.39 -20.63
N ASN A 195 -0.84 5.01 -19.61
CA ASN A 195 -0.76 4.57 -18.21
C ASN A 195 -2.20 4.30 -17.75
N LEU A 196 -2.58 3.03 -17.67
CA LEU A 196 -3.96 2.63 -17.34
C LEU A 196 -4.08 2.10 -15.90
N PHE A 197 -2.96 1.90 -15.20
CA PHE A 197 -2.94 1.51 -13.80
C PHE A 197 -2.18 2.55 -12.99
N PRO A 198 -2.83 3.14 -11.96
CA PRO A 198 -2.17 4.14 -11.16
C PRO A 198 -1.06 3.50 -10.32
N LYS A 199 0.01 4.26 -10.11
CA LYS A 199 1.04 3.93 -9.14
C LYS A 199 0.46 4.07 -7.74
N PHE A 200 0.77 3.14 -6.85
CA PHE A 200 0.30 3.12 -5.48
C PHE A 200 1.46 2.94 -4.49
N THR A 201 1.23 3.36 -3.27
CA THR A 201 2.11 3.08 -2.12
C THR A 201 1.29 2.37 -1.06
N THR A 202 1.81 1.25 -0.56
CA THR A 202 1.20 0.46 0.52
C THR A 202 2.14 0.41 1.70
N TYR A 203 1.60 0.67 2.89
CA TYR A 203 2.27 0.55 4.18
C TYR A 203 1.72 -0.65 4.94
N ARG A 204 2.59 -1.27 5.70
CA ARG A 204 2.26 -2.39 6.58
C ARG A 204 2.58 -2.05 8.02
N GLU A 205 1.81 -2.59 8.95
CA GLU A 205 1.99 -2.42 10.39
C GLU A 205 2.00 -3.78 11.09
N VAL A 206 2.69 -3.87 12.22
CA VAL A 206 2.75 -5.09 13.01
C VAL A 206 1.40 -5.35 13.68
N ILE A 207 0.77 -6.47 13.33
CA ILE A 207 -0.46 -6.93 13.94
C ILE A 207 -0.18 -8.22 14.73
N GLY A 208 -0.61 -8.22 16.00
CA GLY A 208 -0.38 -9.37 16.87
C GLY A 208 1.09 -9.66 17.20
N GLY A 209 1.98 -8.68 16.97
CA GLY A 209 3.39 -8.73 17.37
C GLY A 209 4.29 -9.62 16.53
N LYS A 210 3.84 -10.17 15.41
CA LYS A 210 4.63 -11.11 14.61
C LYS A 210 4.74 -10.78 13.13
N TYR A 211 3.66 -10.35 12.49
CA TYR A 211 3.64 -10.13 11.05
C TYR A 211 3.23 -8.70 10.72
N TRP A 212 3.81 -8.18 9.64
CA TRP A 212 3.50 -6.88 9.07
C TRP A 212 2.34 -7.01 8.08
N PHE A 213 1.15 -6.61 8.52
CA PHE A 213 -0.07 -6.62 7.70
C PHE A 213 -0.24 -5.30 6.96
N PRO A 214 -0.69 -5.33 5.70
CA PRO A 214 -1.02 -4.11 4.97
C PRO A 214 -2.22 -3.41 5.64
N THR A 215 -2.03 -2.16 6.05
CA THR A 215 -3.07 -1.36 6.71
C THR A 215 -3.54 -0.20 5.87
N TYR A 216 -2.67 0.34 5.03
CA TYR A 216 -2.95 1.52 4.23
C TYR A 216 -2.32 1.43 2.85
N SER A 217 -3.09 1.74 1.81
CA SER A 217 -2.60 1.93 0.46
C SER A 217 -3.19 3.20 -0.13
N SER A 218 -2.39 3.99 -0.84
CA SER A 218 -2.84 5.21 -1.50
C SER A 218 -2.31 5.32 -2.91
N THR A 219 -3.05 6.05 -3.73
CA THR A 219 -2.65 6.48 -5.07
C THR A 219 -3.04 7.93 -5.28
N ASP A 220 -2.20 8.65 -6.01
CA ASP A 220 -2.45 10.00 -6.52
C ASP A 220 -1.66 10.08 -7.83
N ASP A 221 -2.32 9.81 -8.97
CA ASP A 221 -1.65 9.59 -10.25
C ASP A 221 -2.57 9.97 -11.43
N PHE A 222 -1.97 10.21 -12.59
CA PHE A 222 -2.67 10.48 -13.83
C PHE A 222 -2.71 9.23 -14.71
N LEU A 223 -3.92 8.80 -15.04
CA LEU A 223 -4.15 7.75 -16.04
C LEU A 223 -4.24 8.40 -17.43
N HIS A 224 -3.53 7.83 -18.39
CA HIS A 224 -3.45 8.36 -19.75
C HIS A 224 -4.29 7.51 -20.72
N PHE A 225 -5.48 7.99 -21.04
CA PHE A 225 -6.38 7.36 -22.01
C PHE A 225 -6.29 8.07 -23.38
N PRO A 226 -6.70 7.39 -24.47
CA PRO A 226 -6.80 8.04 -25.79
C PRO A 226 -7.75 9.24 -25.82
N THR A 227 -8.68 9.30 -24.89
CA THR A 227 -9.69 10.36 -24.74
C THR A 227 -9.24 11.52 -23.87
N GLY A 228 -8.07 11.42 -23.22
CA GLY A 228 -7.51 12.42 -22.32
C GLY A 228 -7.05 11.81 -21.00
N ASP A 229 -6.38 12.63 -20.20
CA ASP A 229 -5.86 12.24 -18.90
C ASP A 229 -6.94 12.31 -17.82
N VAL A 230 -6.92 11.37 -16.90
CA VAL A 230 -7.80 11.34 -15.73
C VAL A 230 -6.94 11.32 -14.47
N HIS A 231 -7.09 12.33 -13.62
CA HIS A 231 -6.44 12.36 -12.31
C HIS A 231 -7.21 11.45 -11.34
N ILE A 232 -6.55 10.41 -10.85
CA ILE A 232 -7.12 9.45 -9.91
C ILE A 232 -6.45 9.59 -8.55
N LYS A 233 -7.28 9.78 -7.55
CA LYS A 233 -6.87 9.76 -6.14
C LYS A 233 -7.63 8.68 -5.39
N GLY A 234 -6.93 7.89 -4.59
CA GLY A 234 -7.60 6.80 -3.89
C GLY A 234 -6.87 6.31 -2.66
N THR A 235 -7.64 5.68 -1.80
CA THR A 235 -7.13 5.02 -0.59
C THR A 235 -7.82 3.68 -0.40
N VAL A 236 -7.05 2.70 0.06
CA VAL A 236 -7.55 1.42 0.57
C VAL A 236 -7.00 1.26 1.97
N LYS A 237 -7.88 1.08 2.96
CA LYS A 237 -7.50 0.89 4.37
C LYS A 237 -7.96 -0.48 4.82
N ALA A 238 -7.14 -1.15 5.62
CA ALA A 238 -7.53 -2.39 6.29
C ALA A 238 -7.32 -2.23 7.80
N SER A 239 -8.36 -2.57 8.56
CA SER A 239 -8.41 -2.46 10.02
C SER A 239 -9.06 -3.68 10.64
N ASP A 240 -9.12 -3.70 11.96
CA ASP A 240 -9.85 -4.70 12.74
C ASP A 240 -9.40 -6.14 12.43
N TYR A 241 -8.11 -6.34 12.22
CA TYR A 241 -7.56 -7.67 11.99
C TYR A 241 -7.82 -8.60 13.16
N LYS A 242 -8.43 -9.76 12.85
CA LYS A 242 -8.67 -10.86 13.79
C LYS A 242 -8.15 -12.14 13.17
N CYS A 243 -7.10 -12.70 13.75
CA CYS A 243 -6.47 -13.91 13.26
C CYS A 243 -6.73 -15.06 14.22
N ALA A 244 -7.17 -16.21 13.70
CA ALA A 244 -7.24 -17.43 14.48
C ALA A 244 -5.83 -17.91 14.84
N PRO A 245 -5.65 -18.53 16.01
CA PRO A 245 -4.39 -19.07 16.46
C PRO A 245 -3.85 -20.21 15.57
#